data_6e28d5fcf42d1c919174c29d708f3886
#
_entry.id   6e28d5fcf42d1c919174c29d708f3886
#
_cell.length_a   1.000
_cell.length_b   1.000
_cell.length_c   1.000
_cell.angle_alpha   90.00
_cell.angle_beta   90.00
_cell.angle_gamma   90.00
#
_symmetry.space_group_name_H-M   'P 1'
#
loop_
_entity.id
_entity.type
_entity.pdbx_description
1 polymer ?
#
loop_
_entity_poly.entity_id
_entity_poly.type
_entity_poly.pdbx_seq_one_letter_code
_entity_poly.pdbx_strand_id
1 'polypeptide(L)'
;DRSVSRGLGDVYKRQGLLTFPHTMRWAGDVAIITGRYVSEGDSTIMELWSRARSGKSVLLRINGVRPWFEITPNGRWENSDNTPPLPEAHEEITEIAGPEMKWTFLGEKPVWKVFVGQPFMVPRIREELKGRWTILSGDIPFVNRFFLDGDLSMHVSVDGLIAESEHPVDICLELGMDDVSHCDPFPAPFKIFSFDLETSIAHDTILCAAAVIEDMGTGERSRHTFAEDEATILKKMTQLMRDSDPDIITGYNIDNFDMGRIVDRANLLAKSNKSLRAELMGWGRVSETEDGRRRD
;
A
#
# COMPACT_ATOMS: atom_id res chain seq x y z
N ASP A 1 -17.55 -11.46 -40.72
CA ASP A 1 -16.85 -10.39 -39.97
C ASP A 1 -16.95 -10.68 -38.47
N ARG A 2 -15.88 -11.26 -37.93
CA ARG A 2 -15.80 -11.55 -36.50
C ARG A 2 -15.00 -10.43 -35.85
N SER A 3 -15.67 -9.45 -35.27
CA SER A 3 -15.02 -8.50 -34.36
C SER A 3 -14.75 -9.19 -33.03
N VAL A 4 -13.50 -9.59 -32.82
CA VAL A 4 -13.01 -10.09 -31.52
C VAL A 4 -12.89 -8.90 -30.58
N SER A 5 -13.68 -8.87 -29.52
CA SER A 5 -13.51 -7.93 -28.40
C SER A 5 -12.16 -8.21 -27.74
N ARG A 6 -11.18 -7.35 -27.97
CA ARG A 6 -9.88 -7.41 -27.31
C ARG A 6 -10.04 -6.87 -25.90
N GLY A 7 -9.89 -7.73 -24.91
CA GLY A 7 -9.89 -7.31 -23.50
C GLY A 7 -8.69 -6.42 -23.18
N LEU A 8 -8.82 -5.52 -22.18
CA LEU A 8 -7.78 -4.61 -21.69
C LEU A 8 -6.43 -5.30 -21.39
N GLY A 9 -6.43 -6.58 -21.04
CA GLY A 9 -5.22 -7.38 -20.86
C GLY A 9 -4.31 -7.47 -22.09
N ASP A 10 -4.86 -7.28 -23.30
CA ASP A 10 -4.07 -7.29 -24.54
C ASP A 10 -3.45 -5.93 -24.87
N VAL A 11 -3.96 -4.84 -24.31
CA VAL A 11 -3.40 -3.50 -24.50
C VAL A 11 -2.09 -3.36 -23.74
N TYR A 12 -2.00 -3.92 -22.53
CA TYR A 12 -0.77 -3.90 -21.73
C TYR A 12 0.29 -4.90 -22.23
N LYS A 13 -0.11 -6.02 -22.84
CA LYS A 13 0.83 -6.98 -23.45
C LYS A 13 1.47 -6.49 -24.76
N ARG A 14 0.97 -5.40 -25.36
CA ARG A 14 1.52 -4.84 -26.61
C ARG A 14 2.45 -3.66 -26.44
N GLN A 15 2.61 -3.12 -25.24
CA GLN A 15 3.80 -2.33 -24.95
C GLN A 15 4.95 -3.36 -24.87
N GLY A 16 5.65 -3.53 -26.01
CA GLY A 16 6.82 -4.41 -26.05
C GLY A 16 7.69 -4.05 -24.87
N LEU A 17 8.21 -5.08 -24.19
CA LEU A 17 9.25 -4.97 -23.18
C LEU A 17 10.32 -4.00 -23.72
N LEU A 18 10.18 -2.72 -23.36
CA LEU A 18 11.26 -1.78 -23.45
C LEU A 18 12.24 -2.25 -22.38
N THR A 19 13.22 -3.07 -22.77
CA THR A 19 14.38 -3.31 -21.93
C THR A 19 15.09 -1.97 -21.77
N PHE A 20 14.76 -1.27 -20.69
CA PHE A 20 15.47 -0.06 -20.32
C PHE A 20 16.93 -0.47 -20.01
N PRO A 21 17.93 0.20 -20.57
CA PRO A 21 19.30 -0.03 -20.14
C PRO A 21 19.35 0.20 -18.63
N HIS A 22 19.97 -0.71 -17.87
CA HIS A 22 20.12 -0.68 -16.41
C HIS A 22 20.76 0.60 -15.81
N THR A 23 20.91 1.64 -16.61
CA THR A 23 21.52 2.93 -16.26
C THR A 23 20.57 4.12 -16.39
N MET A 24 19.29 3.89 -16.75
CA MET A 24 18.34 4.99 -16.90
C MET A 24 17.85 5.44 -15.53
N ARG A 25 18.02 6.73 -15.23
CA ARG A 25 17.53 7.36 -13.98
C ARG A 25 16.30 8.21 -14.26
N TRP A 26 15.46 8.32 -13.25
CA TRP A 26 14.35 9.27 -13.23
C TRP A 26 14.37 10.03 -11.91
N ALA A 27 14.22 11.34 -12.00
CA ALA A 27 14.12 12.23 -10.85
C ALA A 27 12.86 13.11 -10.95
N GLY A 28 12.25 13.37 -9.81
CA GLY A 28 11.06 14.23 -9.74
C GLY A 28 10.31 14.13 -8.42
N ASP A 29 9.28 14.96 -8.31
CA ASP A 29 8.39 14.98 -7.15
C ASP A 29 7.20 14.06 -7.35
N VAL A 30 6.87 13.31 -6.31
CA VAL A 30 5.72 12.41 -6.28
C VAL A 30 4.88 12.62 -5.03
N ALA A 31 3.58 12.40 -5.16
CA ALA A 31 2.63 12.32 -4.04
C ALA A 31 2.29 10.86 -3.78
N ILE A 32 2.54 10.40 -2.56
CA ILE A 32 2.35 9.01 -2.16
C ILE A 32 0.87 8.77 -1.85
N ILE A 33 0.35 7.66 -2.36
CA ILE A 33 -1.03 7.22 -2.17
C ILE A 33 -1.10 6.22 -1.02
N THR A 34 -0.23 5.20 -1.07
CA THR A 34 -0.19 4.11 -0.11
C THR A 34 1.17 3.45 -0.12
N GLY A 35 1.44 2.63 0.89
CA GLY A 35 2.68 1.88 0.99
C GLY A 35 2.51 0.54 1.68
N ARG A 36 3.41 -0.36 1.36
CA ARG A 36 3.61 -1.63 2.07
C ARG A 36 5.09 -1.96 2.15
N TYR A 37 5.43 -2.99 2.89
CA TYR A 37 6.74 -3.61 2.79
C TYR A 37 6.63 -5.01 2.19
N VAL A 38 7.67 -5.43 1.51
CA VAL A 38 7.85 -6.80 1.03
C VAL A 38 9.18 -7.34 1.51
N SER A 39 9.25 -8.66 1.70
CA SER A 39 10.49 -9.34 2.08
C SER A 39 11.11 -10.00 0.84
N GLU A 40 12.34 -9.62 0.50
CA GLU A 40 13.11 -10.25 -0.58
C GLU A 40 14.39 -10.85 0.01
N GLY A 41 14.42 -12.16 0.19
CA GLY A 41 15.47 -12.83 0.95
C GLY A 41 15.53 -12.30 2.38
N ASP A 42 16.70 -11.83 2.80
CA ASP A 42 16.92 -11.24 4.13
C ASP A 42 16.64 -9.73 4.18
N SER A 43 16.27 -9.13 3.06
CA SER A 43 16.03 -7.68 2.96
C SER A 43 14.56 -7.34 3.06
N THR A 44 14.29 -6.17 3.67
CA THR A 44 12.96 -5.54 3.67
C THR A 44 12.97 -4.39 2.68
N ILE A 45 12.04 -4.39 1.73
CA ILE A 45 11.86 -3.35 0.73
C ILE A 45 10.57 -2.59 1.04
N MET A 46 10.65 -1.27 1.08
CA MET A 46 9.47 -0.41 1.17
C MET A 46 8.94 -0.14 -0.23
N GLU A 47 7.72 -0.54 -0.51
CA GLU A 47 7.01 -0.23 -1.75
C GLU A 47 5.99 0.88 -1.51
N LEU A 48 6.15 2.01 -2.21
CA LEU A 48 5.23 3.15 -2.13
C LEU A 48 4.63 3.44 -3.50
N TRP A 49 3.31 3.37 -3.59
CA TRP A 49 2.56 3.78 -4.79
C TRP A 49 2.31 5.27 -4.74
N SER A 50 2.60 5.93 -5.84
CA SER A 50 2.58 7.38 -5.90
C SER A 50 2.16 7.90 -7.27
N ARG A 51 1.90 9.21 -7.35
CA ARG A 51 1.60 9.94 -8.57
C ARG A 51 2.58 11.10 -8.73
N ALA A 52 3.29 11.14 -9.86
CA ALA A 52 4.15 12.27 -10.21
C ALA A 52 3.32 13.52 -10.56
N ARG A 53 3.93 14.71 -10.51
CA ARG A 53 3.30 15.96 -10.98
C ARG A 53 2.79 15.87 -12.42
N SER A 54 3.43 15.06 -13.25
CA SER A 54 3.03 14.81 -14.65
C SER A 54 1.79 13.92 -14.81
N GLY A 55 1.26 13.37 -13.72
CA GLY A 55 0.17 12.41 -13.73
C GLY A 55 0.58 10.96 -13.95
N LYS A 56 1.87 10.66 -14.12
CA LYS A 56 2.36 9.27 -14.23
C LYS A 56 2.26 8.55 -12.90
N SER A 57 1.86 7.29 -12.94
CA SER A 57 1.93 6.39 -11.79
C SER A 57 3.37 5.95 -11.55
N VAL A 58 3.84 6.04 -10.30
CA VAL A 58 5.22 5.73 -9.93
C VAL A 58 5.22 4.77 -8.74
N LEU A 59 5.90 3.64 -8.88
CA LEU A 59 6.21 2.73 -7.79
C LEU A 59 7.62 2.99 -7.31
N LEU A 60 7.77 3.33 -6.04
CA LEU A 60 9.06 3.49 -5.38
C LEU A 60 9.37 2.20 -4.62
N ARG A 61 10.50 1.56 -4.92
CA ARG A 61 11.02 0.40 -4.20
C ARG A 61 12.28 0.83 -3.47
N ILE A 62 12.17 1.01 -2.16
CA ILE A 62 13.21 1.60 -1.34
C ILE A 62 13.88 0.52 -0.51
N ASN A 63 15.16 0.33 -0.75
CA ASN A 63 16.02 -0.63 -0.09
C ASN A 63 16.68 -0.03 1.17
N GLY A 64 17.16 -0.89 2.07
CA GLY A 64 17.93 -0.48 3.25
C GLY A 64 17.09 0.00 4.43
N VAL A 65 15.76 -0.10 4.35
CA VAL A 65 14.87 0.24 5.47
C VAL A 65 14.92 -0.88 6.50
N ARG A 66 15.40 -0.55 7.70
CA ARG A 66 15.59 -1.54 8.78
C ARG A 66 14.49 -1.44 9.82
N PRO A 67 13.77 -2.54 10.11
CA PRO A 67 12.77 -2.53 11.19
C PRO A 67 13.44 -2.46 12.57
N TRP A 68 12.87 -1.63 13.45
CA TRP A 68 13.37 -1.46 14.81
C TRP A 68 12.27 -1.03 15.79
N PHE A 69 12.54 -1.20 17.06
CA PHE A 69 11.77 -0.65 18.17
C PHE A 69 12.71 -0.27 19.31
N GLU A 70 12.19 0.42 20.32
CA GLU A 70 12.99 0.83 21.48
C GLU A 70 12.60 0.07 22.73
N ILE A 71 13.59 -0.10 23.62
CA ILE A 71 13.41 -0.70 24.93
C ILE A 71 14.05 0.17 26.02
N THR A 72 13.44 0.17 27.20
CA THR A 72 13.99 0.76 28.42
C THR A 72 13.75 -0.17 29.61
N PRO A 73 14.62 -0.22 30.64
CA PRO A 73 14.42 -1.11 31.78
C PRO A 73 13.19 -0.71 32.59
N ASN A 74 12.44 -1.70 33.10
CA ASN A 74 11.27 -1.48 33.95
C ASN A 74 11.60 -0.88 35.30
N GLY A 75 12.84 -1.06 35.79
CA GLY A 75 13.31 -0.60 37.06
C GLY A 75 14.46 0.42 36.96
N ARG A 76 15.19 0.58 38.11
CA ARG A 76 16.41 1.35 38.12
C ARG A 76 17.50 0.55 37.41
N TRP A 77 18.13 1.14 36.40
CA TRP A 77 19.27 0.53 35.71
C TRP A 77 20.55 0.85 36.50
N GLU A 78 21.17 -0.17 37.05
CA GLU A 78 22.39 -0.01 37.85
C GLU A 78 23.65 -0.60 37.18
N ASN A 79 23.48 -1.15 35.96
CA ASN A 79 24.57 -1.85 35.28
C ASN A 79 25.48 -0.86 34.52
N SER A 80 26.80 -0.96 34.80
CA SER A 80 27.83 -0.17 34.11
C SER A 80 28.11 -0.66 32.66
N ASP A 81 27.67 -1.87 32.33
CA ASP A 81 27.85 -2.44 31.00
C ASP A 81 26.73 -1.96 30.06
N ASN A 82 27.13 -1.32 28.96
CA ASN A 82 26.24 -0.62 28.03
C ASN A 82 25.34 -1.52 27.18
N THR A 83 25.34 -2.83 27.42
CA THR A 83 24.53 -3.77 26.63
C THR A 83 23.41 -4.35 27.49
N PRO A 84 22.13 -4.21 27.13
CA PRO A 84 21.07 -4.89 27.83
C PRO A 84 21.29 -6.40 27.74
N PRO A 85 21.09 -7.15 28.84
CA PRO A 85 21.09 -8.61 28.79
C PRO A 85 19.84 -9.06 28.05
N LEU A 86 19.88 -8.97 26.74
CA LEU A 86 18.85 -9.56 25.90
C LEU A 86 18.97 -11.09 26.00
N PRO A 87 17.86 -11.82 25.96
CA PRO A 87 17.90 -13.27 25.89
C PRO A 87 18.83 -13.69 24.77
N GLU A 88 19.79 -14.55 25.05
CA GLU A 88 20.82 -15.03 24.13
C GLU A 88 20.29 -15.74 22.86
N ALA A 89 18.98 -15.76 22.67
CA ALA A 89 18.31 -16.64 21.73
C ALA A 89 17.54 -15.94 20.61
N HIS A 90 17.69 -14.64 20.39
CA HIS A 90 17.01 -14.02 19.24
C HIS A 90 17.96 -13.86 18.06
N GLU A 91 18.13 -14.94 17.29
CA GLU A 91 18.76 -14.90 15.98
C GLU A 91 18.19 -13.81 15.05
N GLU A 92 16.97 -13.34 15.38
CA GLU A 92 16.23 -12.32 14.64
C GLU A 92 16.61 -10.89 14.99
N ILE A 93 17.28 -10.66 16.13
CA ILE A 93 17.85 -9.36 16.49
C ILE A 93 19.17 -9.20 15.75
N THR A 94 19.23 -8.25 14.84
CA THR A 94 20.42 -8.02 14.03
C THR A 94 21.39 -7.03 14.62
N GLU A 95 20.90 -6.08 15.45
CA GLU A 95 21.71 -5.05 16.09
C GLU A 95 20.99 -4.46 17.29
N ILE A 96 21.78 -3.99 18.28
CA ILE A 96 21.29 -3.19 19.39
C ILE A 96 22.19 -1.96 19.48
N ALA A 97 21.58 -0.77 19.37
CA ALA A 97 22.26 0.50 19.48
C ALA A 97 21.84 1.25 20.75
N GLY A 98 22.75 2.00 21.33
CA GLY A 98 22.52 2.79 22.56
C GLY A 98 23.39 2.33 23.72
N PRO A 99 23.09 2.74 24.98
CA PRO A 99 21.90 3.52 25.34
C PRO A 99 22.02 5.01 24.99
N GLU A 100 20.87 5.61 24.71
CA GLU A 100 20.71 7.07 24.71
C GLU A 100 19.79 7.48 25.87
N MET A 101 20.14 8.54 26.57
CA MET A 101 19.23 9.09 27.59
C MET A 101 18.10 9.84 26.91
N LYS A 102 16.87 9.38 27.10
CA LYS A 102 15.66 9.97 26.49
C LYS A 102 14.60 10.24 27.54
N TRP A 103 13.85 11.31 27.33
CA TRP A 103 12.59 11.55 28.04
C TRP A 103 11.52 10.61 27.51
N THR A 104 11.04 9.72 28.38
CA THR A 104 9.96 8.77 28.10
C THR A 104 8.76 9.09 28.98
N PHE A 105 7.63 8.40 28.83
CA PHE A 105 6.49 8.51 29.73
C PHE A 105 6.82 8.00 31.17
N LEU A 106 7.96 7.32 31.34
CA LEU A 106 8.50 6.88 32.64
C LEU A 106 9.55 7.86 33.22
N GLY A 107 9.70 9.06 32.62
CA GLY A 107 10.76 10.03 32.92
C GLY A 107 12.01 9.81 32.06
N GLU A 108 13.12 10.44 32.48
CA GLU A 108 14.40 10.29 31.81
C GLU A 108 14.97 8.88 32.05
N LYS A 109 15.21 8.14 30.96
CA LYS A 109 15.62 6.74 30.98
C LYS A 109 16.67 6.45 29.91
N PRO A 110 17.58 5.48 30.15
CA PRO A 110 18.39 4.93 29.08
C PRO A 110 17.51 4.11 28.14
N VAL A 111 17.63 4.36 26.85
CA VAL A 111 16.85 3.72 25.79
C VAL A 111 17.79 3.07 24.79
N TRP A 112 17.52 1.82 24.46
CA TRP A 112 18.22 1.09 23.39
C TRP A 112 17.30 0.92 22.19
N LYS A 113 17.86 1.04 21.01
CA LYS A 113 17.20 0.74 19.74
C LYS A 113 17.55 -0.70 19.35
N VAL A 114 16.53 -1.53 19.14
CA VAL A 114 16.65 -2.94 18.80
C VAL A 114 16.24 -3.11 17.34
N PHE A 115 17.19 -3.47 16.49
CA PHE A 115 16.95 -3.75 15.07
C PHE A 115 16.67 -5.25 14.89
N VAL A 116 15.72 -5.55 14.01
CA VAL A 116 15.30 -6.93 13.69
C VAL A 116 15.42 -7.20 12.20
N GLY A 117 15.48 -8.47 11.81
CA GLY A 117 15.65 -8.86 10.41
C GLY A 117 14.46 -8.47 9.54
N GLN A 118 13.23 -8.65 10.05
CA GLN A 118 12.01 -8.41 9.30
C GLN A 118 10.93 -7.75 10.16
N PRO A 119 10.06 -6.88 9.60
CA PRO A 119 9.03 -6.16 10.38
C PRO A 119 8.04 -7.08 11.09
N PHE A 120 7.68 -8.22 10.50
CA PHE A 120 6.73 -9.17 11.08
C PHE A 120 7.28 -9.88 12.34
N MET A 121 8.59 -9.80 12.60
CA MET A 121 9.23 -10.35 13.81
C MET A 121 9.03 -9.46 15.03
N VAL A 122 8.85 -8.15 14.84
CA VAL A 122 8.71 -7.16 15.93
C VAL A 122 7.64 -7.55 16.95
N PRO A 123 6.40 -7.95 16.59
CA PRO A 123 5.37 -8.30 17.57
C PRO A 123 5.79 -9.47 18.47
N ARG A 124 6.44 -10.50 17.93
CA ARG A 124 6.87 -11.68 18.70
C ARG A 124 7.97 -11.31 19.66
N ILE A 125 9.05 -10.67 19.17
CA ILE A 125 10.19 -10.28 20.02
C ILE A 125 9.73 -9.33 21.14
N ARG A 126 8.83 -8.40 20.80
CA ARG A 126 8.23 -7.49 21.78
C ARG A 126 7.50 -8.24 22.91
N GLU A 127 6.71 -9.27 22.60
CA GLU A 127 6.02 -10.07 23.62
C GLU A 127 7.01 -10.83 24.53
N GLU A 128 8.09 -11.36 23.98
CA GLU A 128 9.11 -12.08 24.74
C GLU A 128 9.94 -11.18 25.66
N LEU A 129 10.11 -9.90 25.30
CA LEU A 129 10.81 -8.91 26.12
C LEU A 129 9.92 -8.29 27.21
N LYS A 130 8.59 -8.42 27.12
CA LYS A 130 7.66 -7.94 28.15
C LYS A 130 8.00 -8.52 29.53
N GLY A 131 7.85 -7.69 30.56
CA GLY A 131 8.13 -8.06 31.95
C GLY A 131 9.54 -7.71 32.42
N ARG A 132 10.55 -7.74 31.55
CA ARG A 132 11.90 -7.25 31.85
C ARG A 132 12.12 -5.85 31.33
N TRP A 133 11.53 -5.54 30.21
CA TRP A 133 11.70 -4.30 29.47
C TRP A 133 10.35 -3.63 29.22
N THR A 134 10.34 -2.31 29.28
CA THR A 134 9.26 -1.51 28.70
C THR A 134 9.57 -1.30 27.22
N ILE A 135 8.65 -1.68 26.37
CA ILE A 135 8.77 -1.50 24.93
C ILE A 135 8.25 -0.11 24.57
N LEU A 136 9.05 0.63 23.84
CA LEU A 136 8.72 1.95 23.33
C LEU A 136 8.63 1.87 21.81
N SER A 137 7.66 2.60 21.23
CA SER A 137 7.50 2.72 19.77
C SER A 137 7.35 1.40 18.99
N GLY A 138 7.10 0.27 19.67
CA GLY A 138 6.97 -1.05 19.03
C GLY A 138 5.60 -1.30 18.40
N ASP A 139 4.66 -0.40 18.58
CA ASP A 139 3.28 -0.42 18.03
C ASP A 139 3.12 0.44 16.78
N ILE A 140 4.15 1.18 16.38
CA ILE A 140 4.12 2.01 15.16
C ILE A 140 4.23 1.07 13.94
N PRO A 141 3.24 1.08 13.02
CA PRO A 141 3.33 0.31 11.78
C PRO A 141 4.60 0.66 11.00
N PHE A 142 5.22 -0.34 10.37
CA PHE A 142 6.53 -0.19 9.74
C PHE A 142 6.55 0.88 8.63
N VAL A 143 5.47 0.96 7.83
CA VAL A 143 5.33 2.02 6.81
C VAL A 143 5.30 3.41 7.44
N ASN A 144 4.57 3.58 8.55
CA ASN A 144 4.52 4.86 9.27
C ASN A 144 5.89 5.20 9.88
N ARG A 145 6.59 4.20 10.37
CA ARG A 145 7.96 4.35 10.89
C ARG A 145 8.92 4.90 9.83
N PHE A 146 8.82 4.39 8.60
CA PHE A 146 9.62 4.86 7.48
C PHE A 146 9.49 6.39 7.27
N PHE A 147 8.26 6.91 7.28
CA PHE A 147 8.02 8.35 7.15
C PHE A 147 8.55 9.14 8.34
N LEU A 148 8.35 8.63 9.56
CA LEU A 148 8.82 9.30 10.79
C LEU A 148 10.34 9.33 10.86
N ASP A 149 11.02 8.24 10.53
CA ASP A 149 12.48 8.14 10.60
C ASP A 149 13.17 9.00 9.53
N GLY A 150 12.54 9.13 8.36
CA GLY A 150 13.04 9.95 7.26
C GLY A 150 12.65 11.43 7.35
N ASP A 151 11.87 11.84 8.35
CA ASP A 151 11.23 13.18 8.40
C ASP A 151 10.51 13.50 7.08
N LEU A 152 9.79 12.51 6.55
CA LEU A 152 9.13 12.59 5.25
C LEU A 152 7.64 12.86 5.41
N SER A 153 7.08 13.59 4.45
CA SER A 153 5.64 13.74 4.26
C SER A 153 5.13 12.81 3.16
N MET A 154 3.83 12.90 2.83
CA MET A 154 3.27 12.18 1.68
C MET A 154 3.71 12.78 0.33
N HIS A 155 4.53 13.83 0.32
CA HIS A 155 5.13 14.41 -0.87
C HIS A 155 6.65 14.31 -0.74
N VAL A 156 7.28 13.65 -1.70
CA VAL A 156 8.72 13.41 -1.68
C VAL A 156 9.34 13.69 -3.06
N SER A 157 10.58 14.14 -3.03
CA SER A 157 11.45 14.19 -4.21
C SER A 157 12.29 12.92 -4.24
N VAL A 158 12.40 12.29 -5.40
CA VAL A 158 13.15 11.06 -5.60
C VAL A 158 14.08 11.16 -6.82
N ASP A 159 15.20 10.46 -6.76
CA ASP A 159 16.14 10.30 -7.88
C ASP A 159 16.67 8.87 -7.91
N GLY A 160 16.11 8.02 -8.75
CA GLY A 160 16.36 6.59 -8.73
C GLY A 160 16.56 5.94 -10.08
N LEU A 161 17.01 4.69 -10.05
CA LEU A 161 17.16 3.87 -11.25
C LEU A 161 15.79 3.33 -11.67
N ILE A 162 15.51 3.43 -12.98
CA ILE A 162 14.32 2.80 -13.55
C ILE A 162 14.52 1.30 -13.57
N ALA A 163 13.54 0.57 -13.00
CA ALA A 163 13.52 -0.88 -12.95
C ALA A 163 12.27 -1.45 -13.64
N GLU A 164 12.33 -2.73 -13.97
CA GLU A 164 11.16 -3.48 -14.42
C GLU A 164 10.22 -3.74 -13.24
N SER A 165 8.92 -3.77 -13.47
CA SER A 165 7.92 -4.07 -12.47
C SER A 165 6.86 -5.03 -12.98
N GLU A 166 6.44 -5.97 -12.16
CA GLU A 166 5.26 -6.78 -12.41
C GLU A 166 3.94 -6.00 -12.17
N HIS A 167 4.05 -4.84 -11.49
CA HIS A 167 2.90 -3.97 -11.22
C HIS A 167 2.60 -3.04 -12.40
N PRO A 168 1.32 -2.79 -12.71
CA PRO A 168 0.91 -1.92 -13.81
C PRO A 168 1.08 -0.44 -13.45
N VAL A 169 2.32 0.03 -13.46
CA VAL A 169 2.71 1.43 -13.23
C VAL A 169 3.49 1.97 -14.42
N ASP A 170 3.48 3.28 -14.63
CA ASP A 170 4.24 3.91 -15.73
C ASP A 170 5.74 3.90 -15.48
N ILE A 171 6.14 4.01 -14.20
CA ILE A 171 7.53 4.07 -13.76
C ILE A 171 7.69 3.24 -12.49
N CYS A 172 8.70 2.38 -12.45
CA CYS A 172 9.18 1.73 -11.23
C CYS A 172 10.61 2.19 -10.97
N LEU A 173 10.90 2.57 -9.71
CA LEU A 173 12.22 3.04 -9.30
C LEU A 173 12.79 2.16 -8.20
N GLU A 174 14.06 1.77 -8.37
CA GLU A 174 14.88 1.23 -7.28
C GLU A 174 15.66 2.38 -6.63
N LEU A 175 15.53 2.48 -5.30
CA LEU A 175 16.00 3.60 -4.49
C LEU A 175 16.71 3.08 -3.23
N GLY A 176 17.72 3.83 -2.76
CA GLY A 176 18.19 3.78 -1.39
C GLY A 176 17.46 4.82 -0.53
N MET A 177 17.71 4.81 0.78
CA MET A 177 17.13 5.82 1.69
C MET A 177 17.58 7.25 1.33
N ASP A 178 18.80 7.41 0.87
CA ASP A 178 19.40 8.72 0.51
C ASP A 178 18.84 9.28 -0.81
N ASP A 179 18.16 8.45 -1.60
CA ASP A 179 17.55 8.85 -2.88
C ASP A 179 16.13 9.46 -2.69
N VAL A 180 15.64 9.54 -1.44
CA VAL A 180 14.31 10.05 -1.09
C VAL A 180 14.45 11.23 -0.14
N SER A 181 13.84 12.34 -0.46
CA SER A 181 13.88 13.54 0.36
C SER A 181 12.50 14.23 0.43
N HIS A 182 12.33 15.07 1.43
CA HIS A 182 11.12 15.90 1.55
C HIS A 182 11.00 16.86 0.36
N CYS A 183 9.77 17.07 -0.12
CA CYS A 183 9.47 18.18 -1.01
C CYS A 183 8.23 18.95 -0.54
N ASP A 184 8.07 20.18 -1.02
CA ASP A 184 6.89 20.98 -0.74
C ASP A 184 5.62 20.31 -1.29
N PRO A 185 4.51 20.32 -0.54
CA PRO A 185 3.24 19.78 -0.99
C PRO A 185 2.78 20.42 -2.31
N PHE A 186 2.25 19.60 -3.19
CA PHE A 186 1.66 20.06 -4.45
C PHE A 186 0.30 19.39 -4.71
N PRO A 187 -0.60 20.01 -5.50
CA PRO A 187 -1.81 19.37 -5.95
C PRO A 187 -1.47 18.15 -6.83
N ALA A 188 -1.65 16.96 -6.27
CA ALA A 188 -1.40 15.73 -7.01
C ALA A 188 -2.57 15.44 -7.95
N PRO A 189 -2.33 15.04 -9.21
CA PRO A 189 -3.38 14.76 -10.18
C PRO A 189 -3.99 13.37 -9.96
N PHE A 190 -4.57 13.15 -8.78
CA PHE A 190 -5.27 11.90 -8.44
C PHE A 190 -6.63 11.83 -9.12
N LYS A 191 -7.02 10.61 -9.49
CA LYS A 191 -8.40 10.30 -9.84
C LYS A 191 -9.09 9.60 -8.69
N ILE A 192 -10.25 10.12 -8.30
CA ILE A 192 -11.03 9.62 -7.18
C ILE A 192 -12.34 9.05 -7.72
N PHE A 193 -12.68 7.83 -7.31
CA PHE A 193 -13.96 7.19 -7.56
C PHE A 193 -14.72 7.09 -6.24
N SER A 194 -15.71 7.95 -6.06
CA SER A 194 -16.61 7.91 -4.90
C SER A 194 -17.90 7.21 -5.29
N PHE A 195 -18.40 6.28 -4.46
CA PHE A 195 -19.65 5.59 -4.77
C PHE A 195 -20.45 5.26 -3.52
N ASP A 196 -21.72 4.94 -3.74
CA ASP A 196 -22.70 4.53 -2.76
C ASP A 196 -23.70 3.55 -3.38
N LEU A 197 -24.26 2.63 -2.58
CA LEU A 197 -25.21 1.62 -2.98
C LEU A 197 -26.48 1.69 -2.15
N GLU A 198 -27.62 1.45 -2.81
CA GLU A 198 -28.88 1.17 -2.14
C GLU A 198 -29.28 -0.30 -2.34
N THR A 199 -29.58 -0.98 -1.25
CA THR A 199 -29.88 -2.41 -1.25
C THR A 199 -31.24 -2.73 -0.69
N SER A 200 -31.83 -3.84 -1.13
CA SER A 200 -33.07 -4.38 -0.56
C SER A 200 -32.81 -4.96 0.84
N ILE A 201 -33.59 -4.53 1.83
CA ILE A 201 -33.53 -5.08 3.19
C ILE A 201 -33.87 -6.57 3.23
N ALA A 202 -34.76 -7.04 2.36
CA ALA A 202 -35.26 -8.41 2.38
C ALA A 202 -34.33 -9.42 1.70
N HIS A 203 -33.57 -8.99 0.70
CA HIS A 203 -32.81 -9.90 -0.19
C HIS A 203 -31.38 -9.48 -0.44
N ASP A 204 -30.90 -8.42 0.19
CA ASP A 204 -29.56 -7.87 0.01
C ASP A 204 -29.20 -7.51 -1.46
N THR A 205 -30.22 -7.49 -2.34
CA THR A 205 -30.07 -7.18 -3.76
C THR A 205 -29.72 -5.71 -3.94
N ILE A 206 -28.79 -5.38 -4.79
CA ILE A 206 -28.46 -4.01 -5.15
C ILE A 206 -29.57 -3.45 -6.03
N LEU A 207 -30.22 -2.39 -5.56
CA LEU A 207 -31.37 -1.73 -6.24
C LEU A 207 -30.92 -0.58 -7.12
N CYS A 208 -29.94 0.19 -6.65
CA CYS A 208 -29.29 1.22 -7.43
C CYS A 208 -27.88 1.51 -6.90
N ALA A 209 -27.10 2.18 -7.72
CA ALA A 209 -25.77 2.65 -7.39
C ALA A 209 -25.56 4.07 -7.93
N ALA A 210 -24.84 4.89 -7.20
CA ALA A 210 -24.38 6.19 -7.65
C ALA A 210 -22.85 6.26 -7.57
N ALA A 211 -22.22 6.91 -8.55
CA ALA A 211 -20.78 7.14 -8.54
C ALA A 211 -20.44 8.56 -8.99
N VAL A 212 -19.41 9.12 -8.40
CA VAL A 212 -18.78 10.38 -8.81
C VAL A 212 -17.31 10.11 -9.09
N ILE A 213 -16.85 10.48 -10.26
CA ILE A 213 -15.44 10.46 -10.62
C ILE A 213 -14.94 11.90 -10.61
N GLU A 214 -13.86 12.13 -9.89
CA GLU A 214 -13.17 13.42 -9.84
C GLU A 214 -11.74 13.24 -10.32
N ASP A 215 -11.33 14.01 -11.31
CA ASP A 215 -9.94 14.16 -11.73
C ASP A 215 -9.38 15.43 -11.09
N MET A 216 -8.55 15.26 -10.07
CA MET A 216 -7.96 16.39 -9.33
C MET A 216 -6.94 17.18 -10.15
N GLY A 217 -6.39 16.58 -11.22
CA GLY A 217 -5.46 17.26 -12.13
C GLY A 217 -6.15 18.27 -13.03
N THR A 218 -7.35 17.94 -13.52
CA THR A 218 -8.15 18.80 -14.40
C THR A 218 -9.27 19.54 -13.68
N GLY A 219 -9.68 19.08 -12.49
CA GLY A 219 -10.84 19.54 -11.75
C GLY A 219 -12.18 19.06 -12.33
N GLU A 220 -12.14 18.18 -13.32
CA GLU A 220 -13.36 17.61 -13.92
C GLU A 220 -14.07 16.66 -12.98
N ARG A 221 -15.40 16.71 -13.00
CA ARG A 221 -16.28 15.79 -12.25
C ARG A 221 -17.36 15.24 -13.16
N SER A 222 -17.52 13.91 -13.11
CA SER A 222 -18.66 13.22 -13.74
C SER A 222 -19.50 12.52 -12.69
N ARG A 223 -20.83 12.45 -12.93
CA ARG A 223 -21.80 11.79 -12.04
C ARG A 223 -22.55 10.73 -12.82
N HIS A 224 -22.68 9.56 -12.21
CA HIS A 224 -23.32 8.39 -12.80
C HIS A 224 -24.32 7.81 -11.81
N THR A 225 -25.46 7.39 -12.32
CA THR A 225 -26.50 6.69 -11.53
C THR A 225 -26.96 5.49 -12.33
N PHE A 226 -27.08 4.34 -11.68
CA PHE A 226 -27.49 3.07 -12.24
C PHE A 226 -28.66 2.54 -11.43
N ALA A 227 -29.76 2.21 -12.11
CA ALA A 227 -31.02 1.75 -11.48
C ALA A 227 -31.74 0.70 -12.37
N GLU A 228 -30.95 -0.14 -13.02
CA GLU A 228 -31.43 -1.25 -13.84
C GLU A 228 -31.51 -2.53 -13.00
N ASP A 229 -31.47 -3.70 -13.65
CA ASP A 229 -31.28 -4.97 -12.95
C ASP A 229 -29.88 -5.05 -12.33
N GLU A 230 -29.76 -5.79 -11.24
CA GLU A 230 -28.55 -5.87 -10.42
C GLU A 230 -27.29 -6.25 -11.22
N ALA A 231 -27.41 -7.22 -12.14
CA ALA A 231 -26.25 -7.64 -12.94
C ALA A 231 -25.78 -6.53 -13.89
N THR A 232 -26.73 -5.77 -14.44
CA THR A 232 -26.45 -4.61 -15.27
C THR A 232 -25.80 -3.47 -14.48
N ILE A 233 -26.28 -3.19 -13.27
CA ILE A 233 -25.66 -2.21 -12.35
C ILE A 233 -24.19 -2.57 -12.10
N LEU A 234 -23.92 -3.81 -11.67
CA LEU A 234 -22.55 -4.26 -11.38
C LEU A 234 -21.63 -4.21 -12.61
N LYS A 235 -22.12 -4.61 -13.80
CA LYS A 235 -21.35 -4.52 -15.05
C LYS A 235 -21.00 -3.08 -15.41
N LYS A 236 -21.97 -2.16 -15.32
CA LYS A 236 -21.75 -0.74 -15.62
C LYS A 236 -20.80 -0.08 -14.63
N MET A 237 -20.92 -0.38 -13.33
CA MET A 237 -19.98 0.09 -12.32
C MET A 237 -18.56 -0.43 -12.58
N THR A 238 -18.43 -1.73 -12.91
CA THR A 238 -17.12 -2.34 -13.25
C THR A 238 -16.53 -1.71 -14.51
N GLN A 239 -17.34 -1.44 -15.52
CA GLN A 239 -16.87 -0.75 -16.73
C GLN A 239 -16.43 0.68 -16.42
N LEU A 240 -17.23 1.42 -15.65
CA LEU A 240 -16.90 2.78 -15.23
C LEU A 240 -15.61 2.84 -14.41
N MET A 241 -15.42 1.88 -13.49
CA MET A 241 -14.18 1.73 -12.70
C MET A 241 -12.96 1.54 -13.61
N ARG A 242 -13.07 0.66 -14.62
CA ARG A 242 -11.98 0.39 -15.56
C ARG A 242 -11.69 1.57 -16.47
N ASP A 243 -12.73 2.26 -16.96
CA ASP A 243 -12.58 3.39 -17.87
C ASP A 243 -11.99 4.62 -17.17
N SER A 244 -12.36 4.83 -15.91
CA SER A 244 -11.83 5.93 -15.11
C SER A 244 -10.43 5.67 -14.56
N ASP A 245 -10.08 4.39 -14.33
CA ASP A 245 -8.81 3.94 -13.74
C ASP A 245 -8.37 4.79 -12.52
N PRO A 246 -9.16 4.81 -11.44
CA PRO A 246 -8.93 5.70 -10.32
C PRO A 246 -7.73 5.26 -9.47
N ASP A 247 -7.15 6.23 -8.76
CA ASP A 247 -6.11 6.03 -7.75
C ASP A 247 -6.69 5.72 -6.39
N ILE A 248 -7.85 6.32 -6.10
CA ILE A 248 -8.52 6.26 -4.80
C ILE A 248 -9.98 5.88 -5.01
N ILE A 249 -10.42 4.85 -4.29
CA ILE A 249 -11.82 4.46 -4.17
C ILE A 249 -12.29 4.91 -2.80
N THR A 250 -13.42 5.62 -2.71
CA THR A 250 -13.95 6.14 -1.46
C THR A 250 -15.48 6.14 -1.43
N GLY A 251 -16.04 6.32 -0.26
CA GLY A 251 -17.46 6.44 0.02
C GLY A 251 -17.71 6.39 1.53
N TYR A 252 -18.94 6.56 1.95
CA TYR A 252 -19.28 6.45 3.37
C TYR A 252 -19.37 4.99 3.79
N ASN A 253 -18.48 4.54 4.69
CA ASN A 253 -18.43 3.18 5.25
C ASN A 253 -18.32 2.05 4.21
N ILE A 254 -17.75 2.31 3.05
CA ILE A 254 -17.70 1.36 1.93
C ILE A 254 -17.00 0.05 2.25
N ASP A 255 -15.96 0.07 3.09
CA ASP A 255 -15.18 -1.12 3.46
C ASP A 255 -16.01 -2.13 4.26
N ASN A 256 -16.90 -1.63 5.12
CA ASN A 256 -17.72 -2.49 5.98
C ASN A 256 -19.07 -2.90 5.35
N PHE A 257 -19.52 -2.18 4.32
CA PHE A 257 -20.83 -2.46 3.72
C PHE A 257 -20.75 -2.65 2.20
N ASP A 258 -20.51 -1.59 1.43
CA ASP A 258 -20.70 -1.61 -0.03
C ASP A 258 -19.77 -2.57 -0.73
N MET A 259 -18.47 -2.57 -0.38
CA MET A 259 -17.49 -3.47 -0.99
C MET A 259 -17.81 -4.93 -0.72
N GLY A 260 -18.17 -5.26 0.52
CA GLY A 260 -18.62 -6.61 0.88
C GLY A 260 -19.86 -7.02 0.09
N ARG A 261 -20.83 -6.10 -0.05
CA ARG A 261 -22.06 -6.34 -0.78
C ARG A 261 -21.82 -6.59 -2.28
N ILE A 262 -20.98 -5.79 -2.93
CA ILE A 262 -20.59 -6.01 -4.33
C ILE A 262 -19.95 -7.39 -4.51
N VAL A 263 -19.00 -7.77 -3.63
CA VAL A 263 -18.32 -9.08 -3.69
C VAL A 263 -19.34 -10.23 -3.59
N ASP A 264 -20.20 -10.18 -2.57
CA ASP A 264 -21.19 -11.23 -2.30
C ASP A 264 -22.17 -11.39 -3.45
N ARG A 265 -22.67 -10.27 -3.98
CA ARG A 265 -23.64 -10.28 -5.08
C ARG A 265 -22.99 -10.72 -6.38
N ALA A 266 -21.79 -10.25 -6.70
CA ALA A 266 -21.05 -10.71 -7.86
C ALA A 266 -20.77 -12.23 -7.81
N ASN A 267 -20.38 -12.77 -6.67
CA ASN A 267 -20.18 -14.20 -6.46
C ASN A 267 -21.49 -15.00 -6.65
N LEU A 268 -22.59 -14.50 -6.05
CA LEU A 268 -23.90 -15.15 -6.17
C LEU A 268 -24.41 -15.19 -7.63
N LEU A 269 -24.31 -14.08 -8.35
CA LEU A 269 -24.77 -13.96 -9.74
C LEU A 269 -23.87 -14.74 -10.71
N ALA A 270 -22.57 -14.69 -10.51
CA ALA A 270 -21.61 -15.39 -11.35
C ALA A 270 -21.62 -16.91 -11.10
N LYS A 271 -22.03 -17.35 -9.91
CA LYS A 271 -21.92 -18.75 -9.46
C LYS A 271 -20.47 -19.23 -9.61
N SER A 272 -20.18 -20.18 -10.48
CA SER A 272 -18.80 -20.64 -10.74
C SER A 272 -18.18 -20.06 -12.02
N ASN A 273 -18.84 -19.10 -12.65
CA ASN A 273 -18.37 -18.52 -13.92
C ASN A 273 -17.38 -17.37 -13.65
N LYS A 274 -16.08 -17.65 -13.72
CA LYS A 274 -14.99 -16.66 -13.50
C LYS A 274 -15.06 -15.48 -14.46
N SER A 275 -15.43 -15.71 -15.73
CA SER A 275 -15.56 -14.62 -16.72
C SER A 275 -16.67 -13.64 -16.34
N LEU A 276 -17.84 -14.18 -15.95
CA LEU A 276 -18.96 -13.35 -15.51
C LEU A 276 -18.62 -12.61 -14.21
N ARG A 277 -17.93 -13.27 -13.27
CA ARG A 277 -17.46 -12.60 -12.04
C ARG A 277 -16.55 -11.42 -12.35
N ALA A 278 -15.62 -11.57 -13.28
CA ALA A 278 -14.74 -10.48 -13.71
C ALA A 278 -15.53 -9.31 -14.39
N GLU A 279 -16.62 -9.61 -15.10
CA GLU A 279 -17.50 -8.57 -15.65
C GLU A 279 -18.29 -7.82 -14.57
N LEU A 280 -18.66 -8.53 -13.47
CA LEU A 280 -19.46 -7.97 -12.37
C LEU A 280 -18.62 -7.22 -11.33
N MET A 281 -17.34 -7.58 -11.16
CA MET A 281 -16.48 -7.02 -10.11
C MET A 281 -14.98 -7.10 -10.43
N GLY A 282 -14.56 -6.95 -11.64
CA GLY A 282 -13.13 -6.92 -11.98
C GLY A 282 -12.55 -5.51 -11.84
N TRP A 283 -12.44 -5.00 -10.61
CA TRP A 283 -12.04 -3.61 -10.31
C TRP A 283 -10.51 -3.43 -10.20
N GLY A 284 -9.77 -4.52 -9.99
CA GLY A 284 -8.31 -4.45 -9.88
C GLY A 284 -7.62 -4.31 -11.25
N ARG A 285 -6.47 -3.65 -11.26
CA ARG A 285 -5.59 -3.54 -12.44
C ARG A 285 -4.87 -4.87 -12.74
N VAL A 286 -4.75 -5.76 -11.77
CA VAL A 286 -4.12 -7.08 -11.93
C VAL A 286 -5.20 -8.12 -12.12
N SER A 287 -5.09 -8.94 -13.18
CA SER A 287 -5.99 -10.08 -13.38
C SER A 287 -5.75 -11.13 -12.31
N GLU A 288 -6.82 -11.74 -11.79
CA GLU A 288 -6.71 -12.92 -10.93
C GLU A 288 -5.87 -13.99 -11.65
N THR A 289 -4.85 -14.53 -10.98
CA THR A 289 -4.12 -15.69 -11.49
C THR A 289 -5.06 -16.88 -11.56
N GLU A 290 -4.80 -17.83 -12.46
CA GLU A 290 -5.64 -19.05 -12.63
C GLU A 290 -5.84 -19.84 -11.33
N ASP A 291 -4.96 -19.66 -10.34
CA ASP A 291 -4.98 -20.34 -9.04
C ASP A 291 -5.89 -19.66 -7.99
N GLY A 292 -6.53 -18.52 -8.30
CA GLY A 292 -7.37 -17.78 -7.35
C GLY A 292 -6.61 -17.18 -6.16
N ARG A 293 -5.27 -17.20 -6.19
CA ARG A 293 -4.43 -16.51 -5.21
C ARG A 293 -4.27 -15.05 -5.66
N ARG A 294 -4.74 -14.12 -4.83
CA ARG A 294 -4.31 -12.73 -4.96
C ARG A 294 -2.79 -12.74 -4.76
N ARG A 295 -2.06 -12.19 -5.69
CA ARG A 295 -0.74 -11.66 -5.38
C ARG A 295 -1.01 -10.31 -4.70
N ASP A 296 -0.98 -10.35 -3.37
CA ASP A 296 -1.05 -9.16 -2.53
C ASP A 296 0.22 -8.33 -2.71
#